data_9c296dfdff1d3da14fe179ff10ddb14f
#
_entry.id   9c296dfdff1d3da14fe179ff10ddb14f
#
_cell.length_a   1.000
_cell.length_b   1.000
_cell.length_c   1.000
_cell.angle_alpha   90.00
_cell.angle_beta   90.00
_cell.angle_gamma   90.00
#
_symmetry.space_group_name_H-M   'P 1'
#
loop_
_entity.id
_entity.type
_entity.pdbx_description
1 polymer ?
#
loop_
_entity_poly.entity_id
_entity_poly.type
_entity_poly.pdbx_seq_one_letter_code
_entity_poly.pdbx_strand_id
1 'polypeptide(L)'
;MLRARVHTVKVPDQGGIKLLLKGVRDRLPCLSHLWVDAGYQGRGKDWVEKVLNLSVEVVHRTPKPTPEKIAMMWAEEWSKEGWQIDWQKLLPRRGFEVLPRRWVVERTFSWLSQNRRMSKDYERLCASAEAFVYVAMTRLMVRRLARA
;
A
#
# COMPACT_ATOMS: atom_id res chain seq x y z
N MET A 1 -3.21 -12.98 8.37
CA MET A 1 -3.65 -11.57 8.55
C MET A 1 -3.74 -11.28 10.03
N LEU A 2 -3.12 -10.21 10.49
CA LEU A 2 -3.08 -9.88 11.92
C LEU A 2 -4.30 -9.09 12.38
N ARG A 3 -4.74 -8.15 11.57
CA ARG A 3 -5.90 -7.30 11.83
C ARG A 3 -6.48 -6.75 10.53
N ALA A 4 -7.79 -6.57 10.48
CA ALA A 4 -8.51 -5.81 9.47
C ALA A 4 -9.43 -4.80 10.15
N ARG A 5 -9.69 -3.70 9.48
CA ARG A 5 -10.72 -2.71 9.84
C ARG A 5 -11.43 -2.26 8.58
N VAL A 6 -12.74 -2.31 8.62
CA VAL A 6 -13.59 -1.77 7.57
C VAL A 6 -14.25 -0.50 8.10
N HIS A 7 -14.16 0.57 7.35
CA HIS A 7 -14.76 1.86 7.69
C HIS A 7 -15.44 2.49 6.47
N THR A 8 -16.28 3.46 6.70
CA THR A 8 -16.97 4.19 5.63
C THR A 8 -16.00 5.02 4.79
N VAL A 9 -16.35 5.30 3.55
CA VAL A 9 -15.56 6.13 2.60
C VAL A 9 -15.29 7.55 3.16
N LYS A 10 -16.08 8.00 4.13
CA LYS A 10 -15.90 9.31 4.78
C LYS A 10 -14.62 9.40 5.63
N VAL A 11 -14.04 8.27 6.02
CA VAL A 11 -12.78 8.24 6.79
C VAL A 11 -11.61 8.25 5.81
N PRO A 12 -10.78 9.30 5.81
CA PRO A 12 -9.59 9.35 4.94
C PRO A 12 -8.56 8.32 5.38
N ASP A 13 -7.68 7.89 4.48
CA ASP A 13 -6.64 6.87 4.72
C ASP A 13 -5.81 7.17 5.97
N GLN A 14 -5.43 8.43 6.18
CA GLN A 14 -4.68 8.86 7.35
C GLN A 14 -5.46 8.73 8.68
N GLY A 15 -6.78 8.76 8.62
CA GLY A 15 -7.65 8.43 9.77
C GLY A 15 -7.79 6.91 9.94
N GLY A 16 -7.90 6.19 8.85
CA GLY A 16 -8.05 4.74 8.81
C GLY A 16 -6.87 4.01 9.47
N ILE A 17 -5.63 4.48 9.27
CA ILE A 17 -4.45 3.88 9.90
C ILE A 17 -4.51 3.96 11.44
N LYS A 18 -5.02 5.06 11.98
CA LYS A 18 -5.20 5.22 13.44
C LYS A 18 -6.23 4.24 13.99
N LEU A 19 -7.35 4.05 13.27
CA LEU A 19 -8.37 3.07 13.64
C LEU A 19 -7.84 1.63 13.57
N LEU A 20 -7.05 1.32 12.55
CA LEU A 20 -6.45 0.01 12.37
C LEU A 20 -5.44 -0.30 13.49
N LEU A 21 -4.58 0.64 13.85
CA LEU A 21 -3.46 0.42 14.75
C LEU A 21 -3.77 0.74 16.23
N LYS A 22 -4.98 1.20 16.55
CA LYS A 22 -5.37 1.44 17.95
C LYS A 22 -5.22 0.19 18.81
N GLY A 23 -4.42 0.25 19.88
CA GLY A 23 -4.12 -0.88 20.77
C GLY A 23 -3.28 -1.99 20.13
N VAL A 24 -2.53 -1.68 19.06
CA VAL A 24 -1.68 -2.67 18.38
C VAL A 24 -0.49 -3.10 19.24
N ARG A 25 0.05 -2.20 20.06
CA ARG A 25 1.18 -2.51 20.95
C ARG A 25 0.88 -3.59 21.96
N ASP A 26 -0.32 -3.57 22.53
CA ASP A 26 -0.75 -4.56 23.53
C ASP A 26 -0.94 -5.95 22.89
N ARG A 27 -1.40 -5.99 21.63
CA ARG A 27 -1.70 -7.24 20.94
C ARG A 27 -0.51 -7.80 20.16
N LEU A 28 0.35 -6.96 19.66
CA LEU A 28 1.48 -7.30 18.80
C LEU A 28 2.74 -6.56 19.26
N PRO A 29 3.29 -6.92 20.43
CA PRO A 29 4.45 -6.22 21.01
C PRO A 29 5.71 -6.31 20.12
N CYS A 30 5.84 -7.39 19.34
CA CYS A 30 6.97 -7.61 18.44
C CYS A 30 6.88 -6.84 17.11
N LEU A 31 5.78 -6.10 16.86
CA LEU A 31 5.65 -5.29 15.65
C LEU A 31 6.59 -4.10 15.75
N SER A 32 7.54 -3.97 14.84
CA SER A 32 8.56 -2.93 14.84
C SER A 32 8.52 -2.06 13.59
N HIS A 33 8.01 -2.57 12.47
CA HIS A 33 8.07 -1.90 11.18
C HIS A 33 6.77 -2.04 10.39
N LEU A 34 6.43 -0.98 9.63
CA LEU A 34 5.27 -0.94 8.75
C LEU A 34 5.66 -0.45 7.36
N TRP A 35 5.21 -1.16 6.33
CA TRP A 35 5.20 -0.66 4.96
C TRP A 35 3.81 -0.12 4.65
N VAL A 36 3.76 1.11 4.18
CA VAL A 36 2.50 1.80 3.85
C VAL A 36 2.53 2.36 2.44
N ASP A 37 1.38 2.53 1.83
CA ASP A 37 1.27 3.21 0.52
C ASP A 37 1.41 4.74 0.68
N ALA A 38 1.67 5.43 -0.42
CA ALA A 38 1.86 6.88 -0.48
C ALA A 38 0.68 7.68 0.11
N GLY A 39 -0.54 7.15 0.07
CA GLY A 39 -1.73 7.75 0.71
C GLY A 39 -1.61 7.96 2.22
N TYR A 40 -0.72 7.23 2.88
CA TYR A 40 -0.47 7.35 4.32
C TYR A 40 0.68 8.29 4.68
N GLN A 41 1.33 8.91 3.70
CA GLN A 41 2.39 9.90 3.92
C GLN A 41 1.84 11.14 4.67
N GLY A 42 2.65 11.73 5.57
CA GLY A 42 2.29 12.88 6.39
C GLY A 42 1.66 12.48 7.72
N ARG A 43 0.54 13.07 8.12
CA ARG A 43 -0.03 12.94 9.49
C ARG A 43 -0.25 11.50 9.96
N GLY A 44 -0.55 10.57 9.06
CA GLY A 44 -0.72 9.15 9.39
C GLY A 44 0.60 8.52 9.80
N LYS A 45 1.64 8.71 8.96
CA LYS A 45 3.01 8.26 9.23
C LYS A 45 3.54 8.86 10.52
N ASP A 46 3.48 10.19 10.66
CA ASP A 46 3.98 10.90 11.84
C ASP A 46 3.34 10.41 13.14
N TRP A 47 2.04 10.13 13.11
CA TRP A 47 1.35 9.59 14.26
C TRP A 47 1.85 8.18 14.62
N VAL A 48 2.07 7.31 13.64
CA VAL A 48 2.59 5.95 13.88
C VAL A 48 3.98 5.99 14.48
N GLU A 49 4.86 6.82 13.94
CA GLU A 49 6.23 6.95 14.43
C GLU A 49 6.29 7.56 15.84
N LYS A 50 5.54 8.65 16.08
CA LYS A 50 5.58 9.38 17.36
C LYS A 50 4.82 8.71 18.49
N VAL A 51 3.65 8.13 18.19
CA VAL A 51 2.76 7.58 19.23
C VAL A 51 2.98 6.09 19.44
N LEU A 52 3.20 5.33 18.38
CA LEU A 52 3.38 3.89 18.46
C LEU A 52 4.86 3.47 18.47
N ASN A 53 5.77 4.40 18.24
CA ASN A 53 7.22 4.12 18.13
C ASN A 53 7.50 2.96 17.17
N LEU A 54 6.86 2.99 15.99
CA LEU A 54 7.05 2.04 14.90
C LEU A 54 7.78 2.72 13.75
N SER A 55 8.73 2.05 13.15
CA SER A 55 9.37 2.50 11.91
C SER A 55 8.37 2.40 10.75
N VAL A 56 8.27 3.44 9.92
CA VAL A 56 7.35 3.46 8.78
C VAL A 56 8.08 3.75 7.50
N GLU A 57 7.97 2.83 6.55
CA GLU A 57 8.48 3.00 5.19
C GLU A 57 7.32 3.21 4.22
N VAL A 58 7.35 4.32 3.50
CA VAL A 58 6.34 4.62 2.47
C VAL A 58 6.79 4.04 1.13
N VAL A 59 6.02 3.10 0.61
CA VAL A 59 6.29 2.50 -0.70
C VAL A 59 5.74 3.40 -1.79
N HIS A 60 6.64 4.11 -2.46
CA HIS A 60 6.29 4.96 -3.59
C HIS A 60 6.15 4.14 -4.87
N ARG A 61 5.25 4.57 -5.75
CA ARG A 61 5.22 4.06 -7.13
C ARG A 61 6.45 4.58 -7.87
N THR A 62 7.04 3.74 -8.69
CA THR A 62 8.02 4.22 -9.66
C THR A 62 7.36 5.35 -10.47
N PRO A 63 7.98 6.53 -10.58
CA PRO A 63 7.44 7.60 -11.40
C PRO A 63 7.12 7.07 -12.80
N LYS A 64 5.98 7.48 -13.37
CA LYS A 64 5.70 7.16 -14.76
C LYS A 64 6.83 7.74 -15.61
N PRO A 65 7.41 6.95 -16.51
CA PRO A 65 8.45 7.47 -17.38
C PRO A 65 7.91 8.68 -18.15
N THR A 66 8.69 9.75 -18.18
CA THR A 66 8.37 10.92 -19.01
C THR A 66 8.33 10.47 -20.47
N PRO A 67 7.28 10.78 -21.23
CA PRO A 67 7.23 10.43 -22.65
C PRO A 67 8.49 10.93 -23.35
N GLU A 68 9.09 10.08 -24.17
CA GLU A 68 10.38 10.32 -24.86
C GLU A 68 10.39 11.69 -25.59
N LYS A 69 9.26 12.05 -26.22
CA LYS A 69 9.08 13.36 -26.86
C LYS A 69 9.20 14.55 -25.91
N ILE A 70 8.66 14.44 -24.68
CA ILE A 70 8.72 15.51 -23.68
C ILE A 70 10.14 15.59 -23.11
N ALA A 71 10.77 14.46 -22.87
CA ALA A 71 12.16 14.41 -22.41
C ALA A 71 13.13 15.03 -23.44
N MET A 72 12.94 14.75 -24.72
CA MET A 72 13.73 15.37 -25.80
C MET A 72 13.50 16.88 -25.92
N MET A 73 12.25 17.36 -25.79
CA MET A 73 11.92 18.77 -25.82
C MET A 73 12.61 19.54 -24.67
N TRP A 74 12.55 19.02 -23.46
CA TRP A 74 13.25 19.61 -22.31
C TRP A 74 14.77 19.57 -22.47
N ALA A 75 15.30 18.49 -23.04
CA ALA A 75 16.71 18.33 -23.27
C ALA A 75 17.26 19.34 -24.29
N GLU A 76 16.50 19.62 -25.35
CA GLU A 76 16.86 20.65 -26.34
C GLU A 76 16.87 22.06 -25.71
N GLU A 77 15.90 22.34 -24.83
CA GLU A 77 15.81 23.63 -24.15
C GLU A 77 16.97 23.82 -23.14
N TRP A 78 17.26 22.80 -22.34
CA TRP A 78 18.36 22.82 -21.35
C TRP A 78 19.74 22.80 -21.99
N SER A 79 19.90 22.14 -23.14
CA SER A 79 21.16 22.19 -23.90
C SER A 79 21.49 23.58 -24.42
N LYS A 80 20.47 24.38 -24.75
CA LYS A 80 20.63 25.80 -25.15
C LYS A 80 21.11 26.67 -23.98
N GLU A 81 20.77 26.29 -22.76
CA GLU A 81 21.21 26.95 -21.53
C GLU A 81 22.55 26.43 -20.99
N GLY A 82 23.22 25.50 -21.70
CA GLY A 82 24.54 24.97 -21.34
C GLY A 82 24.53 23.87 -20.26
N TRP A 83 23.36 23.28 -19.94
CA TRP A 83 23.27 22.19 -18.98
C TRP A 83 23.74 20.86 -19.59
N GLN A 84 24.56 20.11 -18.87
CA GLN A 84 24.91 18.73 -19.23
C GLN A 84 23.75 17.82 -18.82
N ILE A 85 23.15 17.16 -19.82
CA ILE A 85 21.97 16.32 -19.62
C ILE A 85 22.40 14.86 -19.42
N ASP A 86 22.07 14.32 -18.25
CA ASP A 86 22.21 12.88 -17.99
C ASP A 86 21.01 12.11 -18.58
N TRP A 87 21.18 11.64 -19.80
CA TRP A 87 20.16 10.90 -20.54
C TRP A 87 19.71 9.62 -19.82
N GLN A 88 20.57 9.00 -19.03
CA GLN A 88 20.21 7.79 -18.28
C GLN A 88 19.18 8.05 -17.18
N LYS A 89 19.16 9.28 -16.65
CA LYS A 89 18.17 9.69 -15.65
C LYS A 89 16.87 10.22 -16.25
N LEU A 90 16.95 10.83 -17.43
CA LEU A 90 15.80 11.41 -18.12
C LEU A 90 14.98 10.38 -18.89
N LEU A 91 15.63 9.42 -19.53
CA LEU A 91 14.93 8.39 -20.29
C LEU A 91 14.23 7.39 -19.37
N PRO A 92 12.99 6.97 -19.72
CA PRO A 92 12.29 5.97 -18.96
C PRO A 92 13.07 4.67 -18.93
N ARG A 93 13.28 4.11 -17.74
CA ARG A 93 13.80 2.74 -17.61
C ARG A 93 12.82 1.80 -18.32
N ARG A 94 13.29 1.15 -19.39
CA ARG A 94 12.52 0.15 -20.12
C ARG A 94 12.49 -1.12 -19.27
N GLY A 95 11.27 -1.57 -18.90
CA GLY A 95 11.07 -2.84 -18.23
C GLY A 95 10.07 -2.77 -17.06
N PHE A 96 9.70 -3.93 -16.62
CA PHE A 96 8.85 -4.11 -15.44
C PHE A 96 9.75 -4.12 -14.19
N GLU A 97 9.57 -3.15 -13.30
CA GLU A 97 10.25 -3.09 -12.02
C GLU A 97 9.33 -3.60 -10.92
N VAL A 98 9.76 -4.68 -10.25
CA VAL A 98 9.05 -5.20 -9.08
C VAL A 98 9.35 -4.32 -7.87
N LEU A 99 8.35 -3.55 -7.43
CA LEU A 99 8.47 -2.78 -6.20
C LEU A 99 8.40 -3.73 -4.98
N PRO A 100 9.44 -3.76 -4.14
CA PRO A 100 9.47 -4.61 -2.96
C PRO A 100 8.23 -4.36 -2.10
N ARG A 101 7.62 -5.44 -1.60
CA ARG A 101 6.51 -5.44 -0.64
C ARG A 101 5.15 -4.95 -1.14
N ARG A 102 5.05 -4.23 -2.23
CA ARG A 102 3.77 -3.74 -2.76
C ARG A 102 2.85 -4.88 -3.18
N TRP A 103 3.37 -5.89 -3.85
CA TRP A 103 2.62 -7.05 -4.30
C TRP A 103 1.93 -7.84 -3.16
N VAL A 104 2.37 -7.67 -1.91
CA VAL A 104 1.78 -8.34 -0.74
C VAL A 104 0.34 -7.89 -0.51
N VAL A 105 0.07 -6.59 -0.66
CA VAL A 105 -1.28 -6.02 -0.53
C VAL A 105 -2.17 -6.51 -1.67
N GLU A 106 -1.69 -6.41 -2.91
CA GLU A 106 -2.42 -6.85 -4.11
C GLU A 106 -2.76 -8.34 -4.04
N ARG A 107 -1.82 -9.18 -3.59
CA ARG A 107 -2.04 -10.60 -3.36
C ARG A 107 -3.08 -10.86 -2.28
N THR A 108 -3.09 -10.08 -1.21
CA THR A 108 -4.07 -10.22 -0.13
C THR A 108 -5.48 -9.90 -0.63
N PHE A 109 -5.64 -8.82 -1.40
CA PHE A 109 -6.91 -8.50 -2.04
C PHE A 109 -7.34 -9.56 -3.05
N SER A 110 -6.42 -10.11 -3.83
CA SER A 110 -6.70 -11.23 -4.74
C SER A 110 -7.25 -12.45 -4.00
N TRP A 111 -6.72 -12.80 -2.84
CA TRP A 111 -7.25 -13.88 -2.02
C TRP A 111 -8.63 -13.60 -1.46
N LEU A 112 -8.92 -12.37 -1.08
CA LEU A 112 -10.23 -11.96 -0.61
C LEU A 112 -11.26 -12.04 -1.74
N SER A 113 -10.93 -11.53 -2.93
CA SER A 113 -11.84 -11.48 -4.09
C SER A 113 -12.22 -12.87 -4.63
N GLN A 114 -11.44 -13.93 -4.33
CA GLN A 114 -11.80 -15.32 -4.63
C GLN A 114 -13.04 -15.79 -3.86
N ASN A 115 -13.42 -15.09 -2.81
CA ASN A 115 -14.66 -15.37 -2.10
C ASN A 115 -15.78 -14.52 -2.70
N ARG A 116 -16.82 -15.18 -3.27
CA ARG A 116 -17.94 -14.52 -3.96
C ARG A 116 -18.51 -13.33 -3.17
N ARG A 117 -18.63 -13.47 -1.84
CA ARG A 117 -19.15 -12.42 -0.96
C ARG A 117 -18.24 -11.20 -0.82
N MET A 118 -16.94 -11.37 -1.11
CA MET A 118 -15.92 -10.31 -1.02
C MET A 118 -15.58 -9.70 -2.38
N SER A 119 -16.24 -10.13 -3.47
CA SER A 119 -15.97 -9.59 -4.81
C SER A 119 -16.58 -8.21 -5.02
N LYS A 120 -17.58 -7.83 -4.22
CA LYS A 120 -18.20 -6.51 -4.19
C LYS A 120 -18.55 -6.17 -2.74
N ASP A 121 -18.85 -4.90 -2.46
CA ASP A 121 -19.35 -4.45 -1.18
C ASP A 121 -20.88 -4.69 -1.12
N TYR A 122 -21.27 -5.75 -0.46
CA TYR A 122 -22.69 -6.12 -0.24
C TYR A 122 -23.16 -5.77 1.17
N GLU A 123 -22.27 -5.40 2.07
CA GLU A 123 -22.57 -5.27 3.49
C GLU A 123 -22.93 -3.83 3.85
N ARG A 124 -24.08 -3.64 4.49
CA ARG A 124 -24.50 -2.34 4.99
C ARG A 124 -23.71 -1.87 6.22
N LEU A 125 -23.26 -2.83 7.02
CA LEU A 125 -22.53 -2.55 8.26
C LEU A 125 -21.05 -2.88 8.09
N CYS A 126 -20.19 -1.95 8.42
CA CYS A 126 -18.74 -2.15 8.41
C CYS A 126 -18.31 -3.34 9.28
N ALA A 127 -18.98 -3.58 10.40
CA ALA A 127 -18.72 -4.72 11.27
C ALA A 127 -18.98 -6.07 10.59
N SER A 128 -20.05 -6.17 9.78
CA SER A 128 -20.35 -7.37 9.01
C SER A 128 -19.30 -7.60 7.92
N ALA A 129 -18.93 -6.55 7.19
CA ALA A 129 -17.87 -6.62 6.19
C ALA A 129 -16.54 -7.04 6.81
N GLU A 130 -16.17 -6.49 7.97
CA GLU A 130 -14.97 -6.87 8.73
C GLU A 130 -15.01 -8.36 9.14
N ALA A 131 -16.16 -8.86 9.62
CA ALA A 131 -16.33 -10.26 9.98
C ALA A 131 -16.11 -11.18 8.77
N PHE A 132 -16.63 -10.83 7.59
CA PHE A 132 -16.41 -11.61 6.36
C PHE A 132 -14.96 -11.61 5.92
N VAL A 133 -14.22 -10.52 6.11
CA VAL A 133 -12.76 -10.51 5.86
C VAL A 133 -12.07 -11.56 6.75
N TYR A 134 -12.39 -11.61 8.03
CA TYR A 134 -11.81 -12.61 8.94
C TYR A 134 -12.18 -14.03 8.55
N VAL A 135 -13.43 -14.30 8.20
CA VAL A 135 -13.88 -15.63 7.75
C VAL A 135 -13.14 -16.06 6.48
N ALA A 136 -13.02 -15.16 5.50
CA ALA A 136 -12.31 -15.44 4.25
C ALA A 136 -10.83 -15.78 4.50
N MET A 137 -10.16 -15.03 5.36
CA MET A 137 -8.76 -15.27 5.70
C MET A 137 -8.56 -16.54 6.55
N THR A 138 -9.48 -16.84 7.47
CA THR A 138 -9.47 -18.09 8.24
C THR A 138 -9.60 -19.30 7.31
N ARG A 139 -10.56 -19.26 6.38
CA ARG A 139 -10.70 -20.32 5.35
C ARG A 139 -9.41 -20.53 4.56
N LEU A 140 -8.74 -19.46 4.16
CA LEU A 140 -7.47 -19.54 3.44
C LEU A 140 -6.38 -20.22 4.30
N MET A 141 -6.27 -19.82 5.57
CA MET A 141 -5.27 -20.39 6.49
C MET A 141 -5.52 -21.89 6.76
N VAL A 142 -6.77 -22.27 7.04
CA VAL A 142 -7.15 -23.67 7.23
C VAL A 142 -6.82 -24.52 6.00
N ARG A 143 -7.14 -24.04 4.80
CA ARG A 143 -6.79 -24.73 3.55
C ARG A 143 -5.28 -24.92 3.35
N ARG A 144 -4.47 -23.98 3.82
CA ARG A 144 -3.01 -24.08 3.73
C ARG A 144 -2.46 -25.09 4.73
N LEU A 145 -2.97 -25.06 5.94
CA LEU A 145 -2.58 -26.03 6.98
C LEU A 145 -2.98 -27.46 6.59
N ALA A 146 -4.13 -27.65 5.95
CA ALA A 146 -4.58 -28.96 5.49
C ALA A 146 -3.77 -29.51 4.28
N ARG A 147 -2.90 -28.71 3.66
CA ARG A 147 -2.06 -29.10 2.52
C ARG A 147 -0.57 -29.17 2.87
N ALA A 148 -0.21 -28.76 4.07
CA ALA A 148 1.14 -28.85 4.60
C ALA A 148 1.38 -30.19 5.27
#